data_2260fa01e3c16406e31af4be7436af82
#
_entry.id   2260fa01e3c16406e31af4be7436af82
#
_cell.length_a   1.000
_cell.length_b   1.000
_cell.length_c   1.000
_cell.angle_alpha   90.00
_cell.angle_beta   90.00
_cell.angle_gamma   90.00
#
_symmetry.space_group_name_H-M   'P 1'
#
loop_
_entity.id
_entity.type
_entity.pdbx_description
1 polymer ?
#
loop_
_entity_poly.entity_id
_entity_poly.type
_entity_poly.pdbx_seq_one_letter_code
_entity_poly.pdbx_strand_id
1 'polypeptide(L)'
;MQRCAFLISSGCVVSRDAFDVLGRFDETLFIDHVDTEYSFRALARNVPLYVVPSLVLPHRIGAKQRHAIGPFEMTSMNHSWQRRYYSARNAVQLGMQYGLRFPVALVPNLLTVWQVVQIALVERDKRAKLAGILFGVADGLFGRLGPLERTRPRLAARAQRVRQG
;
A
#
# COMPACT_ATOMS: atom_id res chain seq x y z
N MET A 1 -12.87 -20.23 -13.53
CA MET A 1 -11.87 -19.17 -13.31
C MET A 1 -12.32 -17.93 -14.04
N GLN A 2 -12.18 -16.75 -13.42
CA GLN A 2 -12.50 -15.46 -14.04
C GLN A 2 -11.21 -14.63 -14.13
N ARG A 3 -11.01 -13.96 -15.27
CA ARG A 3 -9.88 -13.06 -15.45
C ARG A 3 -10.07 -11.80 -14.61
N CYS A 4 -9.01 -11.34 -13.95
CA CYS A 4 -9.04 -10.14 -13.13
C CYS A 4 -7.80 -9.27 -13.41
N ALA A 5 -7.83 -8.02 -12.92
CA ALA A 5 -6.73 -7.08 -13.08
C ALA A 5 -5.79 -7.06 -11.86
N PHE A 6 -6.29 -7.46 -10.69
CA PHE A 6 -5.54 -7.43 -9.43
C PHE A 6 -5.79 -8.68 -8.61
N LEU A 7 -4.73 -9.13 -7.95
CA LEU A 7 -4.76 -10.16 -6.91
C LEU A 7 -4.09 -9.65 -5.66
N ILE A 8 -4.61 -10.04 -4.51
CA ILE A 8 -3.91 -9.89 -3.23
C ILE A 8 -3.03 -11.12 -2.99
N SER A 9 -1.94 -10.96 -2.28
CA SER A 9 -1.01 -12.08 -1.99
C SER A 9 -1.63 -13.19 -1.14
N SER A 10 -2.62 -12.86 -0.29
CA SER A 10 -3.31 -13.85 0.55
C SER A 10 -4.10 -14.84 -0.30
N GLY A 11 -3.71 -16.13 -0.24
CA GLY A 11 -4.34 -17.19 -1.03
C GLY A 11 -3.99 -17.17 -2.52
N CYS A 12 -2.97 -16.42 -2.92
CA CYS A 12 -2.48 -16.39 -4.30
C CYS A 12 -1.52 -17.55 -4.56
N VAL A 13 -1.65 -18.16 -5.74
CA VAL A 13 -0.71 -19.15 -6.26
C VAL A 13 -0.13 -18.61 -7.56
N VAL A 14 1.20 -18.60 -7.67
CA VAL A 14 1.92 -18.18 -8.88
C VAL A 14 2.48 -19.42 -9.55
N SER A 15 2.16 -19.65 -10.83
CA SER A 15 2.76 -20.74 -11.59
C SER A 15 4.26 -20.48 -11.81
N ARG A 16 5.02 -21.55 -12.02
CA ARG A 16 6.46 -21.43 -12.30
C ARG A 16 6.73 -20.58 -13.53
N ASP A 17 6.01 -20.83 -14.62
CA ASP A 17 6.18 -20.07 -15.86
C ASP A 17 5.89 -18.59 -15.68
N ALA A 18 4.83 -18.25 -14.92
CA ALA A 18 4.53 -16.86 -14.58
C ALA A 18 5.65 -16.23 -13.73
N PHE A 19 6.19 -16.99 -12.77
CA PHE A 19 7.29 -16.53 -11.93
C PHE A 19 8.58 -16.31 -12.74
N ASP A 20 8.90 -17.21 -13.68
CA ASP A 20 10.07 -17.08 -14.56
C ASP A 20 9.97 -15.84 -15.47
N VAL A 21 8.75 -15.51 -15.92
CA VAL A 21 8.50 -14.29 -16.70
C VAL A 21 8.50 -13.03 -15.83
N LEU A 22 7.84 -13.05 -14.68
CA LEU A 22 7.63 -11.86 -13.83
C LEU A 22 8.80 -11.59 -12.89
N GLY A 23 9.51 -12.62 -12.47
CA GLY A 23 10.53 -12.56 -11.44
C GLY A 23 9.95 -12.47 -10.03
N ARG A 24 10.79 -12.13 -9.07
CA ARG A 24 10.44 -12.00 -7.66
C ARG A 24 9.56 -10.78 -7.39
N PHE A 25 8.89 -10.77 -6.25
CA PHE A 25 8.27 -9.56 -5.71
C PHE A 25 9.33 -8.46 -5.50
N ASP A 26 8.92 -7.21 -5.67
CA ASP A 26 9.81 -6.08 -5.43
C ASP A 26 9.99 -5.84 -3.92
N GLU A 27 11.08 -6.36 -3.37
CA GLU A 27 11.42 -6.24 -1.96
C GLU A 27 11.69 -4.79 -1.53
N THR A 28 11.97 -3.89 -2.49
CA THR A 28 12.23 -2.48 -2.19
C THR A 28 10.98 -1.74 -1.72
N LEU A 29 9.79 -2.23 -2.06
CA LEU A 29 8.53 -1.71 -1.55
C LEU A 29 8.31 -2.02 -0.07
N PHE A 30 8.94 -3.07 0.46
CA PHE A 30 8.94 -3.50 1.85
C PHE A 30 7.57 -3.95 2.38
N ILE A 31 6.55 -3.09 2.36
CA ILE A 31 5.17 -3.37 2.80
C ILE A 31 4.18 -2.45 2.07
N ASP A 32 2.95 -2.91 1.91
CA ASP A 32 1.86 -2.32 1.15
C ASP A 32 2.18 -2.17 -0.36
N HIS A 33 1.22 -2.42 -1.20
CA HIS A 33 1.30 -2.35 -2.67
C HIS A 33 2.28 -3.33 -3.35
N VAL A 34 2.89 -4.27 -2.64
CA VAL A 34 3.79 -5.29 -3.23
C VAL A 34 3.03 -6.19 -4.20
N ASP A 35 1.86 -6.66 -3.80
CA ASP A 35 0.95 -7.45 -4.62
C ASP A 35 0.32 -6.63 -5.77
N THR A 36 0.04 -5.37 -5.50
CA THR A 36 -0.46 -4.42 -6.50
C THR A 36 0.57 -4.19 -7.61
N GLU A 37 1.84 -3.96 -7.25
CA GLU A 37 2.95 -3.84 -8.20
C GLU A 37 3.08 -5.11 -9.04
N TYR A 38 3.09 -6.29 -8.40
CA TYR A 38 3.21 -7.56 -9.08
C TYR A 38 2.07 -7.79 -10.07
N SER A 39 0.85 -7.38 -9.73
CA SER A 39 -0.31 -7.44 -10.62
C SER A 39 -0.14 -6.51 -11.83
N PHE A 40 0.33 -5.27 -11.64
CA PHE A 40 0.63 -4.37 -12.76
C PHE A 40 1.76 -4.88 -13.65
N ARG A 41 2.79 -5.49 -13.07
CA ARG A 41 3.88 -6.12 -13.82
C ARG A 41 3.35 -7.27 -14.68
N ALA A 42 2.46 -8.09 -14.14
CA ALA A 42 1.79 -9.15 -14.88
C ALA A 42 0.98 -8.60 -16.05
N LEU A 43 0.16 -7.56 -15.82
CA LEU A 43 -0.59 -6.88 -16.88
C LEU A 43 0.34 -6.29 -17.96
N ALA A 44 1.44 -5.65 -17.55
CA ALA A 44 2.41 -5.04 -18.46
C ALA A 44 3.14 -6.08 -19.35
N ARG A 45 3.29 -7.30 -18.86
CA ARG A 45 3.90 -8.43 -19.57
C ARG A 45 2.90 -9.39 -20.21
N ASN A 46 1.61 -9.04 -20.22
CA ASN A 46 0.51 -9.85 -20.73
C ASN A 46 0.38 -11.23 -20.06
N VAL A 47 0.82 -11.36 -18.80
CA VAL A 47 0.61 -12.55 -17.99
C VAL A 47 -0.78 -12.47 -17.38
N PRO A 48 -1.69 -13.42 -17.67
CA PRO A 48 -3.07 -13.33 -17.21
C PRO A 48 -3.18 -13.65 -15.71
N LEU A 49 -4.04 -12.90 -15.02
CA LEU A 49 -4.41 -13.12 -13.64
C LEU A 49 -5.82 -13.68 -13.56
N TYR A 50 -6.04 -14.68 -12.69
CA TYR A 50 -7.33 -15.34 -12.52
C TYR A 50 -7.74 -15.40 -11.06
N VAL A 51 -9.03 -15.23 -10.80
CA VAL A 51 -9.67 -15.53 -9.52
C VAL A 51 -10.54 -16.78 -9.66
N VAL A 52 -10.61 -17.57 -8.61
CA VAL A 52 -11.47 -18.76 -8.52
C VAL A 52 -12.58 -18.46 -7.50
N PRO A 53 -13.76 -17.95 -7.94
CA PRO A 53 -14.81 -17.49 -7.02
C PRO A 53 -15.40 -18.58 -6.12
N SER A 54 -15.28 -19.86 -6.51
CA SER A 54 -15.73 -21.00 -5.72
C SER A 54 -14.84 -21.31 -4.51
N LEU A 55 -13.62 -20.75 -4.46
CA LEU A 55 -12.68 -20.92 -3.36
C LEU A 55 -12.70 -19.64 -2.51
N VAL A 56 -13.33 -19.71 -1.36
CA VAL A 56 -13.41 -18.59 -0.42
C VAL A 56 -12.44 -18.80 0.73
N LEU A 57 -11.44 -17.93 0.82
CA LEU A 57 -10.52 -17.88 1.95
C LEU A 57 -11.00 -16.82 2.95
N PRO A 58 -11.47 -17.19 4.15
CA PRO A 58 -11.82 -16.20 5.17
C PRO A 58 -10.59 -15.39 5.56
N HIS A 59 -10.60 -14.09 5.30
CA HIS A 59 -9.49 -13.22 5.59
C HIS A 59 -9.94 -11.96 6.33
N ARG A 60 -9.28 -11.63 7.44
CA ARG A 60 -9.52 -10.38 8.19
C ARG A 60 -8.48 -9.34 7.78
N ILE A 61 -8.95 -8.23 7.24
CA ILE A 61 -8.09 -7.12 6.86
C ILE A 61 -8.07 -6.10 8.00
N GLY A 62 -6.96 -6.06 8.75
CA GLY A 62 -6.65 -5.02 9.74
C GLY A 62 -7.69 -4.84 10.85
N ALA A 63 -7.47 -3.83 11.68
CA ALA A 63 -8.40 -3.40 12.74
C ALA A 63 -9.16 -2.16 12.28
N LYS A 64 -10.24 -2.35 11.53
CA LYS A 64 -11.14 -1.24 11.14
C LYS A 64 -11.73 -0.59 12.39
N GLN A 65 -11.65 0.74 12.47
CA GLN A 65 -12.29 1.54 13.51
C GLN A 65 -13.42 2.36 12.90
N ARG A 66 -14.58 2.34 13.55
CA ARG A 66 -15.73 3.17 13.20
C ARG A 66 -15.72 4.42 14.06
N HIS A 67 -15.94 5.55 13.44
CA HIS A 67 -15.98 6.87 14.08
C HIS A 67 -17.33 7.52 13.76
N ALA A 68 -18.05 7.93 14.79
CA ALA A 68 -19.28 8.71 14.62
C ALA A 68 -18.91 10.20 14.43
N ILE A 69 -19.42 10.82 13.38
CA ILE A 69 -19.29 12.26 13.11
C ILE A 69 -20.71 12.82 12.94
N GLY A 70 -21.31 13.26 14.03
CA GLY A 70 -22.71 13.67 14.03
C GLY A 70 -23.61 12.52 13.56
N PRO A 71 -24.43 12.70 12.51
CA PRO A 71 -25.31 11.65 11.98
C PRO A 71 -24.57 10.64 11.06
N PHE A 72 -23.29 10.84 10.77
CA PHE A 72 -22.52 10.03 9.83
C PHE A 72 -21.55 9.11 10.54
N GLU A 73 -21.31 7.92 9.97
CA GLU A 73 -20.23 7.02 10.37
C GLU A 73 -19.09 7.05 9.34
N MET A 74 -17.87 7.23 9.83
CA MET A 74 -16.66 7.10 9.02
C MET A 74 -15.83 5.93 9.51
N THR A 75 -15.41 5.06 8.61
CA THR A 75 -14.51 3.93 8.93
C THR A 75 -13.09 4.28 8.53
N SER A 76 -12.14 4.14 9.45
CA SER A 76 -10.72 4.26 9.17
C SER A 76 -9.97 2.98 9.53
N MET A 77 -8.82 2.76 8.88
CA MET A 77 -7.93 1.63 9.19
C MET A 77 -6.99 1.92 10.36
N ASN A 78 -6.92 3.18 10.79
CA ASN A 78 -6.07 3.67 11.88
C ASN A 78 -4.64 3.11 11.88
N HIS A 79 -4.03 3.02 10.71
CA HIS A 79 -2.68 2.51 10.56
C HIS A 79 -1.64 3.39 11.25
N SER A 80 -0.52 2.80 11.66
CA SER A 80 0.61 3.53 12.22
C SER A 80 1.19 4.52 11.20
N TRP A 81 1.91 5.53 11.67
CA TRP A 81 2.54 6.52 10.80
C TRP A 81 3.59 5.90 9.86
N GLN A 82 4.29 4.84 10.29
CA GLN A 82 5.23 4.10 9.44
C GLN A 82 4.52 3.43 8.28
N ARG A 83 3.37 2.80 8.54
CA ARG A 83 2.58 2.18 7.48
C ARG A 83 2.00 3.22 6.52
N ARG A 84 1.58 4.40 7.04
CA ARG A 84 1.16 5.53 6.19
C ARG A 84 2.30 6.04 5.30
N TYR A 85 3.53 6.07 5.83
CA TYR A 85 4.72 6.42 5.05
C TYR A 85 4.93 5.44 3.89
N TYR A 86 4.96 4.13 4.16
CA TYR A 86 5.18 3.13 3.11
C TYR A 86 4.06 3.13 2.07
N SER A 87 2.81 3.17 2.52
CA SER A 87 1.65 3.19 1.61
C SER A 87 1.68 4.39 0.68
N ALA A 88 1.95 5.59 1.18
CA ALA A 88 2.04 6.80 0.38
C ALA A 88 3.23 6.78 -0.59
N ARG A 89 4.41 6.33 -0.12
CA ARG A 89 5.62 6.19 -0.95
C ARG A 89 5.40 5.24 -2.12
N ASN A 90 4.86 4.06 -1.83
CA ASN A 90 4.66 3.03 -2.83
C ASN A 90 3.52 3.39 -3.80
N ALA A 91 2.48 4.10 -3.34
CA ALA A 91 1.44 4.64 -4.22
C ALA A 91 2.02 5.60 -5.27
N VAL A 92 2.93 6.49 -4.86
CA VAL A 92 3.62 7.40 -5.79
C VAL A 92 4.46 6.62 -6.80
N GLN A 93 5.23 5.63 -6.35
CA GLN A 93 6.05 4.78 -7.24
C GLN A 93 5.20 4.04 -8.27
N LEU A 94 4.07 3.45 -7.85
CA LEU A 94 3.13 2.79 -8.77
C LEU A 94 2.57 3.76 -9.80
N GLY A 95 2.18 4.97 -9.35
CA GLY A 95 1.68 6.00 -10.25
C GLY A 95 2.71 6.43 -11.29
N MET A 96 3.96 6.62 -10.88
CA MET A 96 5.06 7.00 -11.79
C MET A 96 5.42 5.86 -12.76
N GLN A 97 5.46 4.62 -12.28
CA GLN A 97 5.89 3.48 -13.08
C GLN A 97 4.81 3.00 -14.06
N TYR A 98 3.56 3.00 -13.62
CA TYR A 98 2.47 2.39 -14.38
C TYR A 98 1.35 3.34 -14.80
N GLY A 99 1.27 4.55 -14.23
CA GLY A 99 0.13 5.46 -14.38
C GLY A 99 -0.15 5.89 -15.81
N LEU A 100 0.88 6.10 -16.63
CA LEU A 100 0.71 6.45 -18.05
C LEU A 100 0.12 5.30 -18.88
N ARG A 101 0.49 4.06 -18.56
CA ARG A 101 0.00 2.88 -19.28
C ARG A 101 -1.32 2.37 -18.71
N PHE A 102 -1.49 2.45 -17.41
CA PHE A 102 -2.66 1.96 -16.66
C PHE A 102 -3.14 3.06 -15.71
N PRO A 103 -4.09 3.93 -16.10
CA PRO A 103 -4.56 5.02 -15.25
C PRO A 103 -5.07 4.58 -13.87
N VAL A 104 -5.56 3.33 -13.75
CA VAL A 104 -5.98 2.73 -12.48
C VAL A 104 -4.82 2.63 -11.45
N ALA A 105 -3.57 2.69 -11.88
CA ALA A 105 -2.40 2.77 -11.00
C ALA A 105 -2.31 4.09 -10.21
N LEU A 106 -3.11 5.09 -10.56
CA LEU A 106 -3.23 6.34 -9.80
C LEU A 106 -4.24 6.25 -8.65
N VAL A 107 -5.09 5.22 -8.62
CA VAL A 107 -6.09 5.03 -7.55
C VAL A 107 -5.46 4.99 -6.15
N PRO A 108 -4.33 4.29 -5.89
CA PRO A 108 -3.65 4.35 -4.59
C PRO A 108 -3.27 5.78 -4.15
N ASN A 109 -2.94 6.67 -5.09
CA ASN A 109 -2.64 8.07 -4.79
C ASN A 109 -3.89 8.84 -4.37
N LEU A 110 -5.03 8.62 -5.05
CA LEU A 110 -6.31 9.19 -4.66
C LEU A 110 -6.75 8.69 -3.28
N LEU A 111 -6.55 7.40 -3.00
CA LEU A 111 -6.80 6.83 -1.67
C LEU A 111 -5.88 7.44 -0.61
N THR A 112 -4.64 7.80 -0.94
CA THR A 112 -3.74 8.51 -0.02
C THR A 112 -4.29 9.90 0.31
N VAL A 113 -4.80 10.64 -0.66
CA VAL A 113 -5.49 11.92 -0.42
C VAL A 113 -6.70 11.75 0.50
N TRP A 114 -7.53 10.73 0.25
CA TRP A 114 -8.65 10.40 1.13
C TRP A 114 -8.20 10.06 2.56
N GLN A 115 -7.10 9.33 2.71
CA GLN A 115 -6.51 9.03 4.01
C GLN A 115 -6.08 10.30 4.77
N VAL A 116 -5.55 11.32 4.08
CA VAL A 116 -5.23 12.62 4.71
C VAL A 116 -6.49 13.23 5.30
N VAL A 117 -7.61 13.22 4.59
CA VAL A 117 -8.89 13.73 5.10
C VAL A 117 -9.35 12.93 6.33
N GLN A 118 -9.30 11.60 6.27
CA GLN A 118 -9.67 10.74 7.41
C GLN A 118 -8.80 11.01 8.64
N ILE A 119 -7.48 11.13 8.45
CA ILE A 119 -6.56 11.43 9.55
C ILE A 119 -6.89 12.79 10.16
N ALA A 120 -7.12 13.81 9.34
CA ALA A 120 -7.42 15.16 9.81
C ALA A 120 -8.72 15.22 10.63
N LEU A 121 -9.74 14.44 10.24
CA LEU A 121 -11.05 14.46 10.88
C LEU A 121 -11.10 13.58 12.13
N VAL A 122 -10.74 12.28 12.01
CA VAL A 122 -11.14 11.28 13.01
C VAL A 122 -10.01 10.49 13.66
N GLU A 123 -8.82 10.41 13.05
CA GLU A 123 -7.77 9.57 13.60
C GLU A 123 -7.00 10.25 14.73
N ARG A 124 -6.34 9.43 15.56
CA ARG A 124 -5.37 9.90 16.57
C ARG A 124 -3.99 10.06 15.93
N ASP A 125 -3.08 10.73 16.66
CA ASP A 125 -1.66 10.95 16.22
C ASP A 125 -1.54 11.62 14.86
N LYS A 126 -2.45 12.55 14.58
CA LYS A 126 -2.61 13.23 13.28
C LYS A 126 -1.28 13.76 12.74
N ARG A 127 -0.50 14.48 13.57
CA ARG A 127 0.78 15.09 13.16
C ARG A 127 1.78 14.04 12.69
N ALA A 128 1.93 12.93 13.44
CA ALA A 128 2.86 11.86 13.07
C ALA A 128 2.44 11.15 11.77
N LYS A 129 1.15 10.88 11.60
CA LYS A 129 0.61 10.21 10.40
C LYS A 129 0.69 11.08 9.16
N LEU A 130 0.35 12.37 9.27
CA LEU A 130 0.47 13.32 8.16
C LEU A 130 1.94 13.54 7.77
N ALA A 131 2.84 13.65 8.74
CA ALA A 131 4.28 13.69 8.47
C ALA A 131 4.77 12.42 7.79
N GLY A 132 4.27 11.25 8.22
CA GLY A 132 4.55 9.96 7.56
C GLY A 132 4.16 9.98 6.09
N ILE A 133 2.93 10.41 5.77
CA ILE A 133 2.47 10.54 4.37
C ILE A 133 3.35 11.52 3.59
N LEU A 134 3.65 12.69 4.14
CA LEU A 134 4.46 13.71 3.46
C LEU A 134 5.87 13.19 3.13
N PHE A 135 6.54 12.55 4.11
CA PHE A 135 7.85 11.93 3.88
C PHE A 135 7.75 10.76 2.91
N GLY A 136 6.68 9.98 2.96
CA GLY A 136 6.43 8.90 2.01
C GLY A 136 6.31 9.41 0.57
N VAL A 137 5.46 10.42 0.35
CA VAL A 137 5.30 11.05 -0.97
C VAL A 137 6.63 11.59 -1.48
N ALA A 138 7.39 12.32 -0.65
CA ALA A 138 8.69 12.85 -1.04
C ALA A 138 9.67 11.73 -1.44
N ASP A 139 9.78 10.67 -0.62
CA ASP A 139 10.68 9.55 -0.93
C ASP A 139 10.21 8.75 -2.15
N GLY A 140 8.89 8.66 -2.37
CA GLY A 140 8.32 8.09 -3.60
C GLY A 140 8.73 8.88 -4.84
N LEU A 141 8.60 10.21 -4.82
CA LEU A 141 9.00 11.08 -5.93
C LEU A 141 10.50 11.01 -6.25
N PHE A 142 11.35 10.86 -5.21
CA PHE A 142 12.80 10.76 -5.38
C PHE A 142 13.32 9.33 -5.52
N GLY A 143 12.45 8.31 -5.61
CA GLY A 143 12.84 6.91 -5.78
C GLY A 143 13.60 6.31 -4.58
N ARG A 144 13.41 6.86 -3.37
CA ARG A 144 14.05 6.35 -2.15
C ARG A 144 13.26 5.18 -1.59
N LEU A 145 13.57 3.97 -2.06
CA LEU A 145 12.88 2.74 -1.70
C LEU A 145 13.64 1.93 -0.67
N GLY A 146 12.96 0.91 -0.08
CA GLY A 146 13.52 0.03 0.95
C GLY A 146 13.00 0.34 2.36
N PRO A 147 13.54 -0.35 3.39
CA PRO A 147 13.12 -0.17 4.77
C PRO A 147 13.42 1.25 5.30
N LEU A 148 12.58 1.74 6.20
CA LEU A 148 12.70 3.08 6.79
C LEU A 148 14.05 3.29 7.50
N GLU A 149 14.55 2.26 8.12
CA GLU A 149 15.85 2.24 8.81
C GLU A 149 17.00 2.62 7.86
N ARG A 150 16.89 2.21 6.61
CA ARG A 150 17.88 2.50 5.58
C ARG A 150 17.64 3.86 4.91
N THR A 151 16.40 4.18 4.62
CA THR A 151 16.03 5.40 3.87
C THR A 151 16.02 6.64 4.75
N ARG A 152 15.58 6.49 6.03
CA ARG A 152 15.44 7.59 7.00
C ARG A 152 15.80 7.15 8.42
N PRO A 153 17.09 6.85 8.71
CA PRO A 153 17.51 6.27 10.00
C PRO A 153 17.14 7.11 11.22
N ARG A 154 17.15 8.45 11.10
CA ARG A 154 16.76 9.36 12.20
C ARG A 154 15.27 9.24 12.53
N LEU A 155 14.39 9.07 11.53
CA LEU A 155 12.96 8.86 11.77
C LEU A 155 12.68 7.46 12.33
N ALA A 156 13.39 6.45 11.85
CA ALA A 156 13.28 5.09 12.36
C ALA A 156 13.67 5.01 13.84
N ALA A 157 14.79 5.61 14.23
CA ALA A 157 15.23 5.66 15.62
C ALA A 157 14.23 6.37 16.56
N ARG A 158 13.60 7.45 16.10
CA ARG A 158 12.53 8.13 16.86
C ARG A 158 11.31 7.25 17.07
N ALA A 159 10.95 6.45 16.06
CA ALA A 159 9.84 5.52 16.13
C ALA A 159 10.05 4.40 17.17
N GLN A 160 11.28 3.90 17.28
CA GLN A 160 11.63 2.86 18.26
C GLN A 160 11.54 3.37 19.70
N ARG A 161 11.98 4.61 19.97
CA ARG A 161 11.90 5.23 21.31
C ARG A 161 10.48 5.39 21.81
N VAL A 162 9.54 5.75 20.94
CA VAL A 162 8.11 5.91 21.29
C VAL A 162 7.43 4.56 21.61
N ARG A 163 7.98 3.44 21.17
CA ARG A 163 7.44 2.10 21.46
C ARG A 163 7.94 1.52 22.78
N GLN A 164 9.03 2.05 23.33
CA GLN A 164 9.69 1.54 24.53
C GLN A 164 9.35 2.34 25.79
N GLY A 165 8.71 3.47 25.70
CA GLY A 165 8.21 4.30 26.79
C GLY A 165 6.68 4.30 26.82
#